data_a23b2d04c71d4c1571e4b9f6b21246e3
#
_entry.id   a23b2d04c71d4c1571e4b9f6b21246e3
#
_cell.length_a   1.000
_cell.length_b   1.000
_cell.length_c   1.000
_cell.angle_alpha   90.00
_cell.angle_beta   90.00
_cell.angle_gamma   90.00
#
_symmetry.space_group_name_H-M   'P 1'
#
loop_
_entity.id
_entity.type
_entity.pdbx_description
1 polymer ?
#
loop_
_entity_poly.entity_id
_entity_poly.type
_entity_poly.pdbx_seq_one_letter_code
_entity_poly.pdbx_strand_id
1 'polypeptide(L)'
;MIHPLTYIHPDAKIGPNVKIDPFTTIHRNVEIGEGTWIGSNVTVMEGARIGKNCKIFPSSVISAIPQDLKFRGEETHTLIGDNTTIRECVTINRGTSDRNQTSIGNNCLIMAYSHIAHDCEIGNNCIFSNNTTLAGHITVGDNVVLAGLTAVQQFVRIGSFAFVTGGSLVRKDVPPFVKAAREPLSYVGVNSVGLKRRGFSLEKINHILDIYRILFVRGYNVSKALSIIETEIPVSDERDEIITFIRETGRGIMKGYTRRNEDLA
;
A
#
# COMPACT_ATOMS: atom_id res chain seq x y z
N MET A 1 6.22 -15.23 25.15
CA MET A 1 7.43 -16.05 25.48
C MET A 1 8.56 -15.58 24.59
N ILE A 2 9.69 -15.19 25.16
CA ILE A 2 10.88 -14.73 24.43
C ILE A 2 11.91 -15.85 24.49
N HIS A 3 12.45 -16.24 23.33
CA HIS A 3 13.44 -17.31 23.25
C HIS A 3 14.82 -16.83 23.78
N PRO A 4 15.59 -17.64 24.53
CA PRO A 4 16.86 -17.22 25.13
C PRO A 4 17.94 -16.79 24.14
N LEU A 5 17.89 -17.27 22.88
CA LEU A 5 18.82 -16.89 21.82
C LEU A 5 18.37 -15.64 21.06
N THR A 6 17.61 -14.75 21.68
CA THR A 6 17.15 -13.48 21.10
C THR A 6 17.96 -12.35 21.71
N TYR A 7 18.41 -11.40 20.89
CA TYR A 7 18.97 -10.15 21.39
C TYR A 7 17.89 -9.06 21.42
N ILE A 8 17.66 -8.49 22.60
CA ILE A 8 16.73 -7.35 22.78
C ILE A 8 17.49 -6.24 23.50
N HIS A 9 17.55 -5.06 22.86
CA HIS A 9 18.17 -3.90 23.49
C HIS A 9 17.38 -3.49 24.74
N PRO A 10 18.04 -3.10 25.84
CA PRO A 10 17.36 -2.74 27.10
C PRO A 10 16.30 -1.62 26.96
N ASP A 11 16.48 -0.68 26.03
CA ASP A 11 15.56 0.43 25.78
C ASP A 11 14.35 0.04 24.89
N ALA A 12 14.30 -1.20 24.41
CA ALA A 12 13.15 -1.67 23.66
C ALA A 12 11.94 -1.92 24.58
N LYS A 13 10.77 -1.49 24.17
CA LYS A 13 9.52 -1.68 24.91
C LYS A 13 8.74 -2.85 24.31
N ILE A 14 8.66 -3.93 25.04
CA ILE A 14 7.97 -5.16 24.60
C ILE A 14 6.67 -5.29 25.39
N GLY A 15 5.55 -5.32 24.68
CA GLY A 15 4.21 -5.45 25.28
C GLY A 15 3.95 -6.83 25.89
N PRO A 16 2.85 -6.99 26.63
CA PRO A 16 2.48 -8.27 27.20
C PRO A 16 2.16 -9.31 26.11
N ASN A 17 2.38 -10.59 26.45
CA ASN A 17 2.10 -11.73 25.58
C ASN A 17 2.83 -11.76 24.24
N VAL A 18 3.83 -10.91 24.04
CA VAL A 18 4.67 -10.94 22.84
C VAL A 18 5.47 -12.24 22.80
N LYS A 19 5.57 -12.84 21.61
CA LYS A 19 6.38 -14.03 21.35
C LYS A 19 7.49 -13.68 20.39
N ILE A 20 8.73 -14.03 20.74
CA ILE A 20 9.90 -13.76 19.89
C ILE A 20 10.71 -15.05 19.76
N ASP A 21 10.88 -15.50 18.52
CA ASP A 21 11.58 -16.72 18.17
C ASP A 21 13.12 -16.52 18.12
N PRO A 22 13.92 -17.58 18.13
CA PRO A 22 15.39 -17.50 18.25
C PRO A 22 16.04 -16.72 17.09
N PHE A 23 17.23 -16.17 17.38
CA PHE A 23 18.09 -15.43 16.44
C PHE A 23 17.50 -14.12 15.94
N THR A 24 16.48 -13.61 16.61
CA THR A 24 15.86 -12.30 16.32
C THR A 24 16.64 -11.22 17.06
N THR A 25 16.82 -10.06 16.39
CA THR A 25 17.49 -8.88 16.94
C THR A 25 16.52 -7.72 17.02
N ILE A 26 16.32 -7.16 18.22
CA ILE A 26 15.51 -5.98 18.48
C ILE A 26 16.42 -4.84 18.94
N HIS A 27 16.48 -3.76 18.17
CA HIS A 27 17.31 -2.60 18.43
C HIS A 27 16.71 -1.66 19.50
N ARG A 28 17.46 -0.62 19.86
CA ARG A 28 16.99 0.46 20.77
C ARG A 28 15.81 1.21 20.12
N ASN A 29 15.05 1.94 20.93
CA ASN A 29 13.92 2.77 20.45
C ASN A 29 12.89 2.00 19.60
N VAL A 30 12.63 0.73 19.95
CA VAL A 30 11.61 -0.13 19.34
C VAL A 30 10.45 -0.31 20.31
N GLU A 31 9.22 -0.27 19.81
CA GLU A 31 8.03 -0.61 20.56
C GLU A 31 7.24 -1.72 19.85
N ILE A 32 6.87 -2.78 20.59
CA ILE A 32 6.11 -3.92 20.06
C ILE A 32 4.85 -4.10 20.90
N GLY A 33 3.69 -4.02 20.27
CA GLY A 33 2.38 -4.14 20.89
C GLY A 33 2.05 -5.55 21.35
N GLU A 34 1.09 -5.62 22.27
CA GLU A 34 0.60 -6.85 22.89
C GLU A 34 0.26 -7.95 21.89
N GLY A 35 0.57 -9.21 22.23
CA GLY A 35 0.18 -10.41 21.48
C GLY A 35 0.90 -10.60 20.15
N THR A 36 1.81 -9.71 19.77
CA THR A 36 2.58 -9.79 18.51
C THR A 36 3.57 -10.95 18.54
N TRP A 37 3.67 -11.65 17.42
CA TRP A 37 4.67 -12.69 17.19
C TRP A 37 5.75 -12.24 16.20
N ILE A 38 7.01 -12.43 16.60
CA ILE A 38 8.19 -12.15 15.79
C ILE A 38 8.90 -13.48 15.52
N GLY A 39 8.97 -13.88 14.28
CA GLY A 39 9.61 -15.11 13.82
C GLY A 39 11.12 -15.08 13.91
N SER A 40 11.76 -16.22 13.65
CA SER A 40 13.22 -16.37 13.73
C SER A 40 13.97 -15.52 12.71
N ASN A 41 15.18 -15.08 13.06
CA ASN A 41 16.06 -14.28 12.19
C ASN A 41 15.44 -12.96 11.72
N VAL A 42 14.46 -12.41 12.41
CA VAL A 42 13.91 -11.07 12.14
C VAL A 42 14.85 -10.02 12.75
N THR A 43 15.07 -8.94 12.01
CA THR A 43 15.75 -7.76 12.53
C THR A 43 14.76 -6.60 12.61
N VAL A 44 14.51 -6.11 13.83
CA VAL A 44 13.71 -4.91 14.08
C VAL A 44 14.65 -3.78 14.46
N MET A 45 14.81 -2.83 13.56
CA MET A 45 15.74 -1.72 13.71
C MET A 45 15.08 -0.52 14.42
N GLU A 46 15.89 0.47 14.75
CA GLU A 46 15.48 1.68 15.48
C GLU A 46 14.28 2.38 14.83
N GLY A 47 13.41 2.93 15.68
CA GLY A 47 12.24 3.69 15.23
C GLY A 47 11.03 2.83 14.86
N ALA A 48 11.10 1.52 14.98
CA ALA A 48 9.95 0.66 14.74
C ALA A 48 8.89 0.81 15.85
N ARG A 49 7.64 0.95 15.44
CA ARG A 49 6.42 0.95 16.27
C ARG A 49 5.48 -0.09 15.69
N ILE A 50 5.47 -1.28 16.26
CA ILE A 50 4.66 -2.41 15.78
C ILE A 50 3.44 -2.53 16.68
N GLY A 51 2.26 -2.55 16.08
CA GLY A 51 0.97 -2.65 16.75
C GLY A 51 0.73 -4.00 17.44
N LYS A 52 -0.51 -4.22 17.85
CA LYS A 52 -0.95 -5.43 18.57
C LYS A 52 -1.26 -6.58 17.60
N ASN A 53 -1.09 -7.82 18.08
CA ASN A 53 -1.46 -9.04 17.37
C ASN A 53 -0.88 -9.15 15.96
N CYS A 54 0.23 -8.48 15.69
CA CYS A 54 0.94 -8.58 14.42
C CYS A 54 1.69 -9.91 14.29
N LYS A 55 1.98 -10.29 13.06
CA LYS A 55 2.78 -11.48 12.76
C LYS A 55 3.92 -11.08 11.82
N ILE A 56 5.14 -11.13 12.31
CA ILE A 56 6.33 -10.82 11.52
C ILE A 56 7.09 -12.13 11.27
N PHE A 57 7.11 -12.55 10.03
CA PHE A 57 7.67 -13.85 9.61
C PHE A 57 9.19 -13.81 9.45
N PRO A 58 9.84 -14.99 9.41
CA PRO A 58 11.30 -15.09 9.43
C PRO A 58 12.03 -14.28 8.37
N SER A 59 13.21 -13.81 8.73
CA SER A 59 14.15 -13.07 7.86
C SER A 59 13.65 -11.72 7.36
N SER A 60 12.56 -11.18 7.92
CA SER A 60 12.10 -9.81 7.62
C SER A 60 13.00 -8.78 8.31
N VAL A 61 13.17 -7.62 7.67
CA VAL A 61 13.90 -6.47 8.21
C VAL A 61 12.96 -5.28 8.32
N ILE A 62 12.68 -4.86 9.55
CA ILE A 62 11.72 -3.80 9.84
C ILE A 62 12.47 -2.53 10.29
N SER A 63 12.08 -1.38 9.72
CA SER A 63 12.63 -0.07 10.06
C SER A 63 14.11 0.10 9.68
N ALA A 64 14.56 -0.55 8.61
CA ALA A 64 15.89 -0.31 8.06
C ALA A 64 16.07 1.17 7.67
N ILE A 65 17.31 1.63 7.72
CA ILE A 65 17.64 2.99 7.25
C ILE A 65 17.20 3.16 5.79
N PRO A 66 16.69 4.36 5.41
CA PRO A 66 16.32 4.65 4.03
C PRO A 66 17.44 4.40 3.03
N GLN A 67 17.08 3.82 1.87
CA GLN A 67 17.98 3.72 0.73
C GLN A 67 17.96 5.02 -0.09
N ASP A 68 18.08 6.16 0.60
CA ASP A 68 18.11 7.50 0.01
C ASP A 68 19.45 8.17 0.36
N LEU A 69 20.16 8.61 -0.65
CA LEU A 69 21.45 9.31 -0.50
C LEU A 69 21.33 10.65 0.26
N LYS A 70 20.13 11.19 0.41
CA LYS A 70 19.86 12.41 1.20
C LYS A 70 19.71 12.15 2.69
N PHE A 71 19.44 10.91 3.10
CA PHE A 71 19.31 10.55 4.50
C PHE A 71 20.59 10.86 5.28
N ARG A 72 20.47 11.57 6.41
CA ARG A 72 21.62 12.02 7.22
C ARG A 72 21.67 11.39 8.61
N GLY A 73 20.80 10.40 8.88
CA GLY A 73 20.71 9.74 10.19
C GLY A 73 19.68 10.39 11.12
N GLU A 74 18.72 11.14 10.57
CA GLU A 74 17.62 11.75 11.31
C GLU A 74 16.77 10.68 12.03
N GLU A 75 16.21 11.06 13.17
CA GLU A 75 15.34 10.19 13.95
C GLU A 75 13.96 10.10 13.29
N THR A 76 13.69 8.96 12.69
CA THR A 76 12.46 8.68 11.94
C THR A 76 11.91 7.30 12.28
N HIS A 77 10.68 7.02 11.85
CA HIS A 77 9.93 5.86 12.31
C HIS A 77 9.42 4.96 11.20
N THR A 78 9.10 3.71 11.59
CA THR A 78 8.24 2.80 10.85
C THR A 78 7.07 2.43 11.75
N LEU A 79 5.84 2.74 11.32
CA LEU A 79 4.61 2.42 12.03
C LEU A 79 3.92 1.25 11.35
N ILE A 80 3.58 0.20 12.11
CA ILE A 80 2.80 -0.96 11.63
C ILE A 80 1.57 -1.08 12.52
N GLY A 81 0.39 -0.96 11.92
CA GLY A 81 -0.89 -1.06 12.60
C GLY A 81 -1.21 -2.47 13.09
N ASP A 82 -2.27 -2.57 13.88
CA ASP A 82 -2.70 -3.80 14.54
C ASP A 82 -3.11 -4.90 13.55
N ASN A 83 -2.97 -6.17 13.97
CA ASN A 83 -3.36 -7.37 13.20
C ASN A 83 -2.70 -7.50 11.82
N THR A 84 -1.63 -6.74 11.55
CA THR A 84 -0.92 -6.77 10.27
C THR A 84 0.06 -7.94 10.22
N THR A 85 0.09 -8.61 9.07
CA THR A 85 0.97 -9.75 8.81
C THR A 85 2.04 -9.36 7.80
N ILE A 86 3.29 -9.47 8.20
CA ILE A 86 4.48 -9.27 7.36
C ILE A 86 5.12 -10.64 7.12
N ARG A 87 5.15 -11.09 5.88
CA ARG A 87 5.66 -12.40 5.50
C ARG A 87 7.19 -12.39 5.35
N GLU A 88 7.73 -13.54 4.99
CA GLU A 88 9.17 -13.83 4.98
C GLU A 88 9.95 -12.87 4.08
N CYS A 89 11.15 -12.50 4.51
CA CYS A 89 12.09 -11.68 3.74
C CYS A 89 11.54 -10.33 3.26
N VAL A 90 10.51 -9.80 3.90
CA VAL A 90 10.01 -8.46 3.62
C VAL A 90 10.98 -7.43 4.20
N THR A 91 11.22 -6.35 3.46
CA THR A 91 12.02 -5.22 3.92
C THR A 91 11.20 -3.94 3.96
N ILE A 92 11.25 -3.20 5.08
CA ILE A 92 10.55 -1.94 5.28
C ILE A 92 11.56 -0.90 5.78
N ASN A 93 11.72 0.18 5.03
CA ASN A 93 12.56 1.29 5.47
C ASN A 93 11.75 2.27 6.33
N ARG A 94 12.41 2.89 7.32
CA ARG A 94 11.82 4.02 8.06
C ARG A 94 11.76 5.27 7.20
N GLY A 95 11.07 6.32 7.65
CA GLY A 95 10.95 7.57 6.92
C GLY A 95 12.26 8.35 6.80
N THR A 96 12.22 9.42 6.02
CA THR A 96 13.23 10.49 5.98
C THR A 96 12.69 11.74 6.67
N SER A 97 13.44 12.84 6.65
CA SER A 97 12.97 14.14 7.14
C SER A 97 11.75 14.71 6.39
N ASP A 98 11.34 14.11 5.26
CA ASP A 98 10.18 14.58 4.48
C ASP A 98 8.86 14.27 5.20
N ARG A 99 8.61 12.99 5.54
CA ARG A 99 7.42 12.57 6.28
C ARG A 99 7.71 12.08 7.70
N ASN A 100 8.96 11.99 8.08
CA ASN A 100 9.45 11.45 9.35
C ASN A 100 9.05 10.00 9.64
N GLN A 101 8.27 9.37 8.78
CA GLN A 101 7.80 8.01 8.99
C GLN A 101 7.41 7.30 7.70
N THR A 102 7.48 5.97 7.74
CA THR A 102 6.80 5.06 6.83
C THR A 102 5.69 4.38 7.62
N SER A 103 4.47 4.33 7.11
CA SER A 103 3.33 3.76 7.84
C SER A 103 2.57 2.70 7.05
N ILE A 104 2.16 1.65 7.76
CA ILE A 104 1.31 0.57 7.27
C ILE A 104 0.12 0.47 8.22
N GLY A 105 -1.09 0.50 7.70
CA GLY A 105 -2.32 0.44 8.47
C GLY A 105 -2.59 -0.92 9.10
N ASN A 106 -3.81 -1.07 9.63
CA ASN A 106 -4.27 -2.27 10.30
C ASN A 106 -4.72 -3.37 9.33
N ASN A 107 -4.68 -4.63 9.78
CA ASN A 107 -5.20 -5.78 9.05
C ASN A 107 -4.60 -5.97 7.65
N CYS A 108 -3.37 -5.53 7.42
CA CYS A 108 -2.68 -5.67 6.15
C CYS A 108 -1.99 -7.04 6.03
N LEU A 109 -1.83 -7.50 4.80
CA LEU A 109 -1.03 -8.68 4.46
C LEU A 109 0.05 -8.27 3.45
N ILE A 110 1.30 -8.24 3.90
CA ILE A 110 2.47 -7.97 3.06
C ILE A 110 3.18 -9.30 2.84
N MET A 111 3.05 -9.85 1.62
CA MET A 111 3.57 -11.18 1.30
C MET A 111 5.08 -11.16 1.07
N ALA A 112 5.65 -12.36 1.02
CA ALA A 112 7.09 -12.58 1.01
C ALA A 112 7.82 -11.83 -0.11
N TYR A 113 9.04 -11.38 0.23
CA TYR A 113 9.95 -10.64 -0.65
C TYR A 113 9.43 -9.27 -1.11
N SER A 114 8.37 -8.74 -0.49
CA SER A 114 7.93 -7.36 -0.79
C SER A 114 8.89 -6.35 -0.18
N HIS A 115 9.01 -5.18 -0.84
CA HIS A 115 9.79 -4.05 -0.35
C HIS A 115 8.92 -2.81 -0.22
N ILE A 116 9.01 -2.12 0.92
CA ILE A 116 8.38 -0.83 1.17
C ILE A 116 9.48 0.17 1.53
N ALA A 117 9.75 1.10 0.62
CA ALA A 117 10.74 2.14 0.84
C ALA A 117 10.22 3.23 1.80
N HIS A 118 11.08 4.19 2.08
CA HIS A 118 10.85 5.29 3.01
C HIS A 118 9.66 6.19 2.65
N ASP A 119 9.06 6.82 3.63
CA ASP A 119 7.97 7.81 3.47
C ASP A 119 6.73 7.29 2.74
N CYS A 120 6.51 5.98 2.72
CA CYS A 120 5.28 5.39 2.21
C CYS A 120 4.18 5.46 3.28
N GLU A 121 2.96 5.77 2.83
CA GLU A 121 1.73 5.69 3.63
C GLU A 121 0.79 4.64 3.04
N ILE A 122 0.52 3.58 3.79
CA ILE A 122 -0.33 2.47 3.35
C ILE A 122 -1.53 2.38 4.28
N GLY A 123 -2.72 2.43 3.71
CA GLY A 123 -3.99 2.32 4.43
C GLY A 123 -4.25 0.95 5.02
N ASN A 124 -5.47 0.75 5.49
CA ASN A 124 -5.89 -0.48 6.17
C ASN A 124 -6.33 -1.57 5.18
N ASN A 125 -6.32 -2.82 5.62
CA ASN A 125 -6.81 -3.99 4.89
C ASN A 125 -6.17 -4.19 3.50
N CYS A 126 -4.95 -3.70 3.30
CA CYS A 126 -4.21 -3.82 2.06
C CYS A 126 -3.57 -5.21 1.92
N ILE A 127 -3.47 -5.68 0.69
CA ILE A 127 -2.81 -6.95 0.34
C ILE A 127 -1.75 -6.68 -0.71
N PHE A 128 -0.49 -6.89 -0.36
CA PHE A 128 0.64 -6.86 -1.29
C PHE A 128 1.13 -8.28 -1.51
N SER A 129 0.95 -8.78 -2.73
CA SER A 129 1.39 -10.13 -3.08
C SER A 129 2.90 -10.19 -3.23
N ASN A 130 3.44 -11.39 -3.36
CA ASN A 130 4.88 -11.64 -3.40
C ASN A 130 5.63 -10.72 -4.38
N ASN A 131 6.80 -10.24 -3.95
CA ASN A 131 7.69 -9.38 -4.74
C ASN A 131 7.06 -8.03 -5.16
N THR A 132 6.06 -7.53 -4.45
CA THR A 132 5.58 -6.16 -4.65
C THR A 132 6.64 -5.19 -4.13
N THR A 133 7.00 -4.21 -4.96
CA THR A 133 8.03 -3.21 -4.62
C THR A 133 7.47 -1.81 -4.71
N LEU A 134 7.51 -1.09 -3.58
CA LEU A 134 7.17 0.32 -3.50
C LEU A 134 8.44 1.15 -3.35
N ALA A 135 8.67 2.08 -4.29
CA ALA A 135 9.66 3.14 -4.11
C ALA A 135 9.22 4.16 -3.04
N GLY A 136 10.04 5.16 -2.75
CA GLY A 136 9.71 6.14 -1.68
C GLY A 136 8.50 7.03 -1.96
N HIS A 137 7.91 7.60 -0.90
CA HIS A 137 6.84 8.61 -0.93
C HIS A 137 5.53 8.17 -1.60
N ILE A 138 5.21 6.89 -1.58
CA ILE A 138 3.98 6.35 -2.16
C ILE A 138 2.86 6.44 -1.13
N THR A 139 1.66 6.84 -1.60
CA THR A 139 0.44 6.81 -0.79
C THR A 139 -0.52 5.76 -1.35
N VAL A 140 -0.94 4.82 -0.52
CA VAL A 140 -1.89 3.75 -0.87
C VAL A 140 -3.10 3.85 0.04
N GLY A 141 -4.30 3.97 -0.54
CA GLY A 141 -5.56 4.00 0.20
C GLY A 141 -5.91 2.65 0.82
N ASP A 142 -7.08 2.59 1.45
CA ASP A 142 -7.57 1.38 2.10
C ASP A 142 -7.98 0.30 1.11
N ASN A 143 -7.90 -0.96 1.53
CA ASN A 143 -8.41 -2.11 0.79
C ASN A 143 -7.79 -2.31 -0.62
N VAL A 144 -6.59 -1.80 -0.84
CA VAL A 144 -5.86 -1.96 -2.09
C VAL A 144 -5.25 -3.35 -2.19
N VAL A 145 -5.29 -3.92 -3.38
CA VAL A 145 -4.60 -5.17 -3.69
C VAL A 145 -3.58 -4.92 -4.80
N LEU A 146 -2.31 -5.12 -4.48
CA LEU A 146 -1.21 -5.16 -5.45
C LEU A 146 -0.83 -6.62 -5.68
N ALA A 147 -1.09 -7.12 -6.88
CA ALA A 147 -0.75 -8.50 -7.22
C ALA A 147 0.77 -8.68 -7.44
N GLY A 148 1.23 -9.91 -7.45
CA GLY A 148 2.66 -10.24 -7.43
C GLY A 148 3.49 -9.55 -8.51
N LEU A 149 4.74 -9.23 -8.18
CA LEU A 149 5.67 -8.54 -9.08
C LEU A 149 5.22 -7.14 -9.52
N THR A 150 4.32 -6.48 -8.76
CA THR A 150 3.96 -5.08 -9.02
C THR A 150 5.09 -4.17 -8.53
N ALA A 151 5.54 -3.27 -9.40
CA ALA A 151 6.53 -2.23 -9.05
C ALA A 151 5.91 -0.84 -9.17
N VAL A 152 5.98 -0.04 -8.08
CA VAL A 152 5.36 1.28 -7.99
C VAL A 152 6.43 2.36 -7.94
N GLN A 153 6.35 3.31 -8.87
CA GLN A 153 7.29 4.42 -8.97
C GLN A 153 7.07 5.43 -7.84
N GLN A 154 8.15 6.07 -7.42
CA GLN A 154 8.17 7.09 -6.37
C GLN A 154 7.10 8.20 -6.59
N PHE A 155 6.47 8.64 -5.52
CA PHE A 155 5.40 9.66 -5.48
C PHE A 155 4.08 9.28 -6.15
N VAL A 156 3.87 8.04 -6.49
CA VAL A 156 2.58 7.56 -7.02
C VAL A 156 1.57 7.44 -5.89
N ARG A 157 0.31 7.76 -6.20
CA ARG A 157 -0.84 7.54 -5.35
C ARG A 157 -1.73 6.42 -5.91
N ILE A 158 -2.20 5.53 -5.03
CA ILE A 158 -3.13 4.45 -5.37
C ILE A 158 -4.36 4.59 -4.49
N GLY A 159 -5.51 4.87 -5.10
CA GLY A 159 -6.77 5.09 -4.40
C GLY A 159 -7.35 3.82 -3.80
N SER A 160 -8.23 4.01 -2.81
CA SER A 160 -8.86 2.92 -2.06
C SER A 160 -9.57 1.92 -2.97
N PHE A 161 -9.59 0.64 -2.58
CA PHE A 161 -10.22 -0.46 -3.31
C PHE A 161 -9.66 -0.73 -4.71
N ALA A 162 -8.56 -0.11 -5.11
CA ALA A 162 -7.92 -0.41 -6.38
C ALA A 162 -7.31 -1.83 -6.39
N PHE A 163 -7.36 -2.45 -7.55
CA PHE A 163 -6.68 -3.73 -7.83
C PHE A 163 -5.69 -3.53 -8.97
N VAL A 164 -4.42 -3.75 -8.71
CA VAL A 164 -3.35 -3.72 -9.73
C VAL A 164 -2.94 -5.14 -10.04
N THR A 165 -2.97 -5.52 -11.31
CA THR A 165 -2.62 -6.89 -11.75
C THR A 165 -1.12 -7.18 -11.63
N GLY A 166 -0.77 -8.46 -11.54
CA GLY A 166 0.63 -8.89 -11.41
C GLY A 166 1.51 -8.48 -12.58
N GLY A 167 2.80 -8.26 -12.30
CA GLY A 167 3.79 -7.83 -13.27
C GLY A 167 3.62 -6.38 -13.75
N SER A 168 2.81 -5.57 -13.09
CA SER A 168 2.52 -4.19 -13.52
C SER A 168 3.60 -3.20 -13.09
N LEU A 169 3.92 -2.26 -13.98
CA LEU A 169 4.75 -1.08 -13.67
C LEU A 169 3.86 0.15 -13.48
N VAL A 170 3.70 0.59 -12.23
CA VAL A 170 2.80 1.69 -11.85
C VAL A 170 3.59 3.01 -11.89
N ARG A 171 3.43 3.78 -12.96
CA ARG A 171 4.17 5.05 -13.20
C ARG A 171 3.29 6.30 -13.06
N LYS A 172 1.98 6.13 -12.94
CA LYS A 172 0.97 7.18 -12.79
C LYS A 172 0.01 6.82 -11.67
N ASP A 173 -0.69 7.82 -11.17
CA ASP A 173 -1.67 7.61 -10.11
C ASP A 173 -2.79 6.68 -10.57
N VAL A 174 -3.19 5.78 -9.67
CA VAL A 174 -4.25 4.79 -9.91
C VAL A 174 -5.48 5.23 -9.11
N PRO A 175 -6.56 5.67 -9.76
CA PRO A 175 -7.77 6.12 -9.06
C PRO A 175 -8.42 5.04 -8.19
N PRO A 176 -9.27 5.40 -7.20
CA PRO A 176 -9.95 4.43 -6.35
C PRO A 176 -10.91 3.50 -7.12
N PHE A 177 -11.24 2.36 -6.57
CA PHE A 177 -12.20 1.37 -7.07
C PHE A 177 -11.89 0.69 -8.40
N VAL A 178 -10.77 0.99 -9.04
CA VAL A 178 -10.45 0.49 -10.38
C VAL A 178 -9.71 -0.85 -10.38
N LYS A 179 -9.83 -1.55 -11.50
CA LYS A 179 -8.90 -2.60 -11.90
C LYS A 179 -7.93 -2.01 -12.93
N ALA A 180 -6.64 -2.07 -12.63
CA ALA A 180 -5.55 -1.61 -13.48
C ALA A 180 -4.73 -2.80 -14.00
N ALA A 181 -4.45 -2.83 -15.30
CA ALA A 181 -3.71 -3.89 -15.97
C ALA A 181 -3.00 -3.39 -17.22
N ARG A 182 -2.20 -4.23 -17.84
CA ARG A 182 -1.50 -4.03 -19.11
C ARG A 182 -0.22 -3.20 -19.00
N GLU A 183 0.53 -3.10 -20.09
CA GLU A 183 1.69 -2.22 -20.24
C GLU A 183 1.49 -1.36 -21.51
N PRO A 184 1.47 -0.03 -21.41
CA PRO A 184 1.47 0.75 -20.15
C PRO A 184 0.23 0.50 -19.31
N LEU A 185 0.37 0.64 -17.96
CA LEU A 185 -0.73 0.41 -17.01
C LEU A 185 -1.95 1.25 -17.37
N SER A 186 -3.09 0.61 -17.49
CA SER A 186 -4.33 1.22 -17.98
C SER A 186 -5.55 0.77 -17.17
N TYR A 187 -6.59 1.60 -17.14
CA TYR A 187 -7.89 1.23 -16.63
C TYR A 187 -8.51 0.13 -17.51
N VAL A 188 -8.87 -1.00 -16.91
CA VAL A 188 -9.53 -2.12 -17.61
C VAL A 188 -10.90 -2.44 -17.03
N GLY A 189 -11.41 -1.60 -16.15
CA GLY A 189 -12.73 -1.73 -15.52
C GLY A 189 -12.70 -1.36 -14.04
N VAL A 190 -13.84 -1.43 -13.39
CA VAL A 190 -13.99 -1.31 -11.94
C VAL A 190 -13.65 -2.64 -11.27
N ASN A 191 -13.08 -2.61 -10.08
CA ASN A 191 -12.78 -3.79 -9.26
C ASN A 191 -14.05 -4.41 -8.68
N SER A 192 -15.02 -4.73 -9.52
CA SER A 192 -16.36 -5.18 -9.12
C SER A 192 -16.34 -6.40 -8.21
N VAL A 193 -15.42 -7.34 -8.44
CA VAL A 193 -15.27 -8.54 -7.60
C VAL A 193 -14.79 -8.17 -6.18
N GLY A 194 -13.79 -7.31 -6.10
CA GLY A 194 -13.26 -6.82 -4.81
C GLY A 194 -14.30 -6.03 -4.03
N LEU A 195 -15.01 -5.13 -4.69
CA LEU A 195 -16.07 -4.32 -4.11
C LEU A 195 -17.23 -5.18 -3.60
N LYS A 196 -17.71 -6.15 -4.41
CA LYS A 196 -18.77 -7.07 -4.01
C LYS A 196 -18.39 -7.89 -2.77
N ARG A 197 -17.15 -8.39 -2.69
CA ARG A 197 -16.64 -9.12 -1.52
C ARG A 197 -16.61 -8.27 -0.24
N ARG A 198 -16.57 -6.95 -0.37
CA ARG A 198 -16.59 -5.97 0.73
C ARG A 198 -17.95 -5.35 0.98
N GLY A 199 -19.03 -5.94 0.41
CA GLY A 199 -20.41 -5.58 0.69
C GLY A 199 -20.96 -4.39 -0.11
N PHE A 200 -20.27 -3.92 -1.15
CA PHE A 200 -20.83 -2.91 -2.05
C PHE A 200 -22.04 -3.50 -2.80
N SER A 201 -23.15 -2.77 -2.80
CA SER A 201 -24.34 -3.14 -3.57
C SER A 201 -24.06 -3.05 -5.07
N LEU A 202 -24.85 -3.78 -5.86
CA LEU A 202 -24.77 -3.71 -7.33
C LEU A 202 -25.04 -2.29 -7.83
N GLU A 203 -25.94 -1.57 -7.20
CA GLU A 203 -26.25 -0.19 -7.50
C GLU A 203 -25.04 0.73 -7.34
N LYS A 204 -24.34 0.67 -6.18
CA LYS A 204 -23.10 1.41 -5.96
C LYS A 204 -22.01 1.07 -6.97
N ILE A 205 -21.84 -0.21 -7.29
CA ILE A 205 -20.85 -0.65 -8.28
C ILE A 205 -21.20 -0.08 -9.67
N ASN A 206 -22.48 -0.07 -10.07
CA ASN A 206 -22.92 0.51 -11.33
C ASN A 206 -22.72 2.03 -11.35
N HIS A 207 -23.00 2.70 -10.25
CA HIS A 207 -22.72 4.13 -10.10
C HIS A 207 -21.24 4.46 -10.33
N ILE A 208 -20.32 3.71 -9.72
CA ILE A 208 -18.88 3.84 -9.94
C ILE A 208 -18.52 3.55 -11.42
N LEU A 209 -19.12 2.53 -12.02
CA LEU A 209 -18.93 2.22 -13.44
C LEU A 209 -19.33 3.38 -14.36
N ASP A 210 -20.43 4.06 -14.09
CA ASP A 210 -20.90 5.19 -14.89
C ASP A 210 -19.93 6.38 -14.79
N ILE A 211 -19.37 6.66 -13.60
CA ILE A 211 -18.32 7.67 -13.42
C ILE A 211 -17.11 7.36 -14.30
N TYR A 212 -16.59 6.13 -14.20
CA TYR A 212 -15.41 5.73 -14.97
C TYR A 212 -15.65 5.58 -16.46
N ARG A 213 -16.89 5.32 -16.88
CA ARG A 213 -17.28 5.36 -18.30
C ARG A 213 -17.15 6.79 -18.87
N ILE A 214 -17.54 7.82 -18.11
CA ILE A 214 -17.34 9.21 -18.49
C ILE A 214 -15.84 9.54 -18.56
N LEU A 215 -15.09 9.14 -17.54
CA LEU A 215 -13.67 9.49 -17.38
C LEU A 215 -12.76 8.84 -18.44
N PHE A 216 -12.97 7.54 -18.72
CA PHE A 216 -12.03 6.76 -19.52
C PHE A 216 -12.56 6.24 -20.87
N VAL A 217 -13.88 6.23 -21.09
CA VAL A 217 -14.46 5.57 -22.27
C VAL A 217 -15.05 6.57 -23.26
N ARG A 218 -15.65 7.68 -22.79
CA ARG A 218 -16.32 8.66 -23.67
C ARG A 218 -15.36 9.59 -24.42
N GLY A 219 -14.05 9.46 -24.25
CA GLY A 219 -13.04 10.22 -25.02
C GLY A 219 -12.85 11.67 -24.61
N TYR A 220 -13.39 12.09 -23.48
CA TYR A 220 -13.17 13.43 -22.93
C TYR A 220 -11.76 13.56 -22.32
N ASN A 221 -11.22 14.78 -22.30
CA ASN A 221 -10.09 15.08 -21.44
C ASN A 221 -10.55 15.09 -19.96
N VAL A 222 -9.60 14.94 -19.03
CA VAL A 222 -9.88 14.79 -17.60
C VAL A 222 -10.72 15.96 -17.05
N SER A 223 -10.39 17.20 -17.40
CA SER A 223 -11.10 18.39 -16.89
C SER A 223 -12.56 18.41 -17.36
N LYS A 224 -12.82 18.10 -18.63
CA LYS A 224 -14.18 18.01 -19.19
C LYS A 224 -14.95 16.85 -18.57
N ALA A 225 -14.29 15.68 -18.40
CA ALA A 225 -14.90 14.53 -17.76
C ALA A 225 -15.34 14.84 -16.32
N LEU A 226 -14.48 15.48 -15.51
CA LEU A 226 -14.82 15.90 -14.15
C LEU A 226 -16.03 16.86 -14.12
N SER A 227 -16.07 17.87 -14.99
CA SER A 227 -17.22 18.78 -15.08
C SER A 227 -18.53 18.04 -15.39
N ILE A 228 -18.50 17.05 -16.29
CA ILE A 228 -19.67 16.23 -16.62
C ILE A 228 -20.07 15.36 -15.41
N ILE A 229 -19.12 14.72 -14.74
CA ILE A 229 -19.39 13.90 -13.56
C ILE A 229 -20.06 14.74 -12.47
N GLU A 230 -19.60 15.97 -12.24
CA GLU A 230 -20.16 16.85 -11.22
C GLU A 230 -21.60 17.31 -11.53
N THR A 231 -21.92 17.47 -12.82
CA THR A 231 -23.25 17.96 -13.26
C THR A 231 -24.26 16.85 -13.52
N GLU A 232 -23.84 15.69 -14.02
CA GLU A 232 -24.75 14.64 -14.48
C GLU A 232 -24.85 13.45 -13.52
N ILE A 233 -23.83 13.21 -12.66
CA ILE A 233 -23.83 12.07 -11.75
C ILE A 233 -24.32 12.50 -10.36
N PRO A 234 -25.28 11.78 -9.76
CA PRO A 234 -25.74 12.07 -8.40
C PRO A 234 -24.61 12.07 -7.38
N VAL A 235 -24.73 12.90 -6.35
CA VAL A 235 -23.76 13.01 -5.26
C VAL A 235 -23.68 11.68 -4.51
N SER A 236 -22.46 11.20 -4.24
CA SER A 236 -22.18 10.05 -3.40
C SER A 236 -20.77 10.14 -2.86
N ASP A 237 -20.48 9.41 -1.77
CA ASP A 237 -19.14 9.36 -1.19
C ASP A 237 -18.12 8.85 -2.21
N GLU A 238 -18.50 7.83 -3.01
CA GLU A 238 -17.65 7.24 -4.02
C GLU A 238 -17.35 8.23 -5.16
N ARG A 239 -18.32 9.02 -5.58
CA ARG A 239 -18.14 10.06 -6.60
C ARG A 239 -17.17 11.13 -6.10
N ASP A 240 -17.37 11.59 -4.90
CA ASP A 240 -16.60 12.69 -4.33
C ASP A 240 -15.17 12.23 -4.02
N GLU A 241 -14.95 10.98 -3.57
CA GLU A 241 -13.61 10.38 -3.43
C GLU A 241 -12.88 10.33 -4.78
N ILE A 242 -13.55 9.91 -5.86
CA ILE A 242 -12.95 9.83 -7.19
C ILE A 242 -12.55 11.23 -7.69
N ILE A 243 -13.45 12.22 -7.57
CA ILE A 243 -13.20 13.60 -8.00
C ILE A 243 -12.02 14.21 -7.22
N THR A 244 -12.04 14.08 -5.91
CA THR A 244 -10.98 14.59 -5.03
C THR A 244 -9.63 13.97 -5.37
N PHE A 245 -9.58 12.65 -5.49
CA PHE A 245 -8.36 11.93 -5.87
C PHE A 245 -7.76 12.46 -7.19
N ILE A 246 -8.62 12.65 -8.21
CA ILE A 246 -8.17 13.08 -9.54
C ILE A 246 -7.72 14.54 -9.52
N ARG A 247 -8.37 15.40 -8.76
CA ARG A 247 -7.98 16.82 -8.64
C ARG A 247 -6.63 17.02 -7.95
N GLU A 248 -6.33 16.18 -7.00
CA GLU A 248 -5.10 16.24 -6.21
C GLU A 248 -3.92 15.50 -6.86
N THR A 249 -4.07 14.95 -8.07
CA THR A 249 -2.98 14.20 -8.70
C THR A 249 -1.81 15.10 -9.04
N GLY A 250 -0.62 14.75 -8.56
CA GLY A 250 0.64 15.44 -8.90
C GLY A 250 1.31 14.87 -10.15
N ARG A 251 1.08 13.58 -10.46
CA ARG A 251 1.74 12.87 -11.56
C ARG A 251 0.81 12.59 -12.74
N GLY A 252 -0.46 12.98 -12.64
CA GLY A 252 -1.52 12.59 -13.57
C GLY A 252 -1.94 11.13 -13.37
N ILE A 253 -3.18 10.81 -13.71
CA ILE A 253 -3.73 9.47 -13.59
C ILE A 253 -3.34 8.58 -14.77
N MET A 254 -3.38 7.25 -14.58
CA MET A 254 -3.30 6.29 -15.68
C MET A 254 -4.40 6.54 -16.72
N LYS A 255 -4.20 6.09 -17.95
CA LYS A 255 -5.16 6.26 -19.05
C LYS A 255 -6.19 5.13 -19.09
N GLY A 256 -7.30 5.35 -19.80
CA GLY A 256 -8.20 4.30 -20.24
C GLY A 256 -7.50 3.40 -21.27
N TYR A 257 -7.88 2.13 -21.30
CA TYR A 257 -7.42 1.22 -22.33
C TYR A 257 -8.13 1.52 -23.65
N THR A 258 -7.35 1.84 -24.67
CA THR A 258 -7.86 1.95 -26.07
C THR A 258 -7.37 0.72 -26.82
N ARG A 259 -8.27 -0.09 -27.38
CA ARG A 259 -7.88 -1.17 -28.31
C ARG A 259 -7.14 -0.57 -29.48
N ARG A 260 -5.90 -0.93 -29.71
CA ARG A 260 -5.22 -0.69 -30.97
C ARG A 260 -5.59 -1.79 -31.94
N ASN A 261 -5.66 -1.48 -33.24
CA ASN A 261 -5.93 -2.46 -34.29
C ASN A 261 -4.92 -3.61 -34.36
N GLU A 262 -3.78 -3.47 -33.69
CA GLU A 262 -2.72 -4.50 -33.59
C GLU A 262 -3.10 -5.66 -32.64
N ASP A 263 -4.11 -5.52 -31.78
CA ASP A 263 -4.60 -6.59 -30.91
C ASP A 263 -5.59 -7.56 -31.64
N LEU A 264 -5.76 -7.41 -32.96
CA LEU A 264 -6.67 -8.19 -33.81
C LEU A 264 -5.93 -9.09 -34.81
N ALA A 265 -4.60 -9.23 -34.73
CA ALA A 265 -3.78 -10.06 -35.59
C ALA A 265 -3.38 -11.38 -34.90
#